data_14a1e4f359559d4dca5054945a4a60bb
#
_entry.id   14a1e4f359559d4dca5054945a4a60bb
#
_cell.length_a   1.000
_cell.length_b   1.000
_cell.length_c   1.000
_cell.angle_alpha   90.00
_cell.angle_beta   90.00
_cell.angle_gamma   90.00
#
_symmetry.space_group_name_H-M   'P 1'
#
loop_
_entity.id
_entity.type
_entity.pdbx_description
1 polymer ?
#
loop_
_entity_poly.entity_id
_entity_poly.type
_entity_poly.pdbx_seq_one_letter_code
_entity_poly.pdbx_strand_id
1 'polypeptide(L)'
;MIKAVLFDYDGVLTLDKSGSYSICKYISQNADVDYELFSTEYKKYNDDLLLGKVTHEQIWNQLCKNVNKNISIKYLFDSFKNTPMNLKMIELVKKIKKNNKTGLITDNKKDRIDAAKTDFELSKLFDAILVSAEIGSQKSKENIYNKTVKELGVVYDECVFIDNQESNLIIPNRLGMKTIFYNHKENNIKRLVTELKLLNINI
;
A
#
# COMPACT_ATOMS: atom_id res chain seq x y z
N MET A 1 -7.46 -23.14 9.27
CA MET A 1 -8.59 -22.35 8.69
C MET A 1 -8.17 -20.89 8.63
N ILE A 2 -8.40 -20.20 7.51
CA ILE A 2 -8.03 -18.77 7.37
C ILE A 2 -8.93 -17.90 8.26
N LYS A 3 -8.30 -17.10 9.13
CA LYS A 3 -8.95 -16.15 10.03
C LYS A 3 -8.72 -14.69 9.62
N ALA A 4 -7.63 -14.40 8.90
CA ALA A 4 -7.28 -13.05 8.47
C ALA A 4 -6.94 -12.99 6.99
N VAL A 5 -7.44 -11.94 6.31
CA VAL A 5 -7.12 -11.62 4.93
C VAL A 5 -6.36 -10.30 4.92
N LEU A 6 -5.14 -10.33 4.39
CA LEU A 6 -4.21 -9.23 4.37
C LEU A 6 -4.08 -8.70 2.95
N PHE A 7 -4.00 -7.40 2.80
CA PHE A 7 -3.96 -6.71 1.50
C PHE A 7 -2.76 -5.78 1.42
N ASP A 8 -2.17 -5.66 0.24
CA ASP A 8 -1.36 -4.50 -0.10
C ASP A 8 -2.25 -3.29 -0.44
N TYR A 9 -1.65 -2.10 -0.46
CA TYR A 9 -2.34 -0.85 -0.79
C TYR A 9 -2.23 -0.55 -2.29
N ASP A 10 -1.03 -0.26 -2.77
CA ASP A 10 -0.81 0.19 -4.15
C ASP A 10 -0.93 -0.97 -5.15
N GLY A 11 -1.76 -0.80 -6.18
CA GLY A 11 -2.03 -1.84 -7.17
C GLY A 11 -2.98 -2.95 -6.69
N VAL A 12 -3.45 -2.89 -5.43
CA VAL A 12 -4.49 -3.77 -4.89
C VAL A 12 -5.71 -2.94 -4.49
N LEU A 13 -5.60 -2.07 -3.48
CA LEU A 13 -6.66 -1.14 -3.10
C LEU A 13 -6.69 0.10 -3.98
N THR A 14 -5.59 0.43 -4.65
CA THR A 14 -5.52 1.47 -5.67
C THR A 14 -5.35 0.88 -7.06
N LEU A 15 -5.62 1.67 -8.11
CA LEU A 15 -5.44 1.26 -9.50
C LEU A 15 -4.00 1.47 -9.98
N ASP A 16 -3.28 2.41 -9.39
CA ASP A 16 -1.88 2.69 -9.74
C ASP A 16 -0.94 1.65 -9.10
N LYS A 17 0.09 1.26 -9.83
CA LYS A 17 1.03 0.19 -9.45
C LYS A 17 1.87 0.46 -8.21
N SER A 18 2.07 1.73 -7.85
CA SER A 18 2.86 2.16 -6.68
C SER A 18 2.54 3.60 -6.28
N GLY A 19 2.73 3.93 -5.00
CA GLY A 19 2.49 5.26 -4.48
C GLY A 19 3.42 6.33 -5.07
N SER A 20 4.69 5.99 -5.31
CA SER A 20 5.62 6.92 -5.96
C SER A 20 5.17 7.26 -7.38
N TYR A 21 4.63 6.29 -8.12
CA TYR A 21 4.07 6.55 -9.45
C TYR A 21 2.87 7.50 -9.38
N SER A 22 1.90 7.26 -8.49
CA SER A 22 0.74 8.15 -8.32
C SER A 22 1.14 9.57 -7.98
N ILE A 23 2.07 9.74 -7.02
CA ILE A 23 2.57 11.04 -6.58
C ILE A 23 3.24 11.78 -7.75
N CYS A 24 4.23 11.15 -8.40
CA CYS A 24 5.00 11.79 -9.46
C CYS A 24 4.11 12.14 -10.66
N LYS A 25 3.18 11.27 -11.04
CA LYS A 25 2.22 11.50 -12.12
C LYS A 25 1.33 12.71 -11.83
N TYR A 26 0.75 12.75 -10.63
CA TYR A 26 -0.14 13.86 -10.24
C TYR A 26 0.61 15.20 -10.22
N ILE A 27 1.79 15.23 -9.60
CA ILE A 27 2.60 16.46 -9.50
C ILE A 27 3.04 16.93 -10.88
N SER A 28 3.51 16.04 -11.75
CA SER A 28 3.89 16.37 -13.12
C SER A 28 2.74 17.01 -13.89
N GLN A 29 1.54 16.44 -13.78
CA GLN A 29 0.35 16.92 -14.49
C GLN A 29 -0.19 18.26 -13.96
N ASN A 30 -0.01 18.58 -12.68
CA ASN A 30 -0.66 19.72 -12.03
C ASN A 30 0.30 20.85 -11.65
N ALA A 31 1.59 20.59 -11.54
CA ALA A 31 2.61 21.58 -11.20
C ALA A 31 3.52 21.94 -12.38
N ASP A 32 3.18 21.51 -13.60
CA ASP A 32 3.93 21.79 -14.84
C ASP A 32 5.43 21.47 -14.68
N VAL A 33 5.76 20.28 -14.22
CA VAL A 33 7.12 19.75 -14.10
C VAL A 33 7.26 18.47 -14.91
N ASP A 34 8.41 18.30 -15.58
CA ASP A 34 8.67 17.07 -16.35
C ASP A 34 8.61 15.83 -15.45
N TYR A 35 7.89 14.80 -15.92
CA TYR A 35 7.68 13.58 -15.15
C TYR A 35 8.98 12.81 -14.90
N GLU A 36 9.82 12.66 -15.93
CA GLU A 36 11.05 11.87 -15.82
C GLU A 36 12.06 12.55 -14.88
N LEU A 37 12.18 13.86 -14.99
CA LEU A 37 13.00 14.66 -14.09
C LEU A 37 12.50 14.55 -12.65
N PHE A 38 11.21 14.81 -12.40
CA PHE A 38 10.65 14.77 -11.05
C PHE A 38 10.73 13.38 -10.44
N SER A 39 10.36 12.33 -11.18
CA SER A 39 10.37 10.96 -10.68
C SER A 39 11.79 10.46 -10.39
N THR A 40 12.78 10.86 -11.20
CA THR A 40 14.20 10.53 -10.98
C THR A 40 14.72 11.17 -9.70
N GLU A 41 14.43 12.45 -9.48
CA GLU A 41 14.86 13.15 -8.26
C GLU A 41 14.12 12.66 -7.01
N TYR A 42 12.81 12.41 -7.12
CA TYR A 42 12.00 11.85 -6.04
C TYR A 42 12.48 10.45 -5.61
N LYS A 43 12.88 9.62 -6.58
CA LYS A 43 13.37 8.25 -6.33
C LYS A 43 14.59 8.23 -5.39
N LYS A 44 15.43 9.26 -5.40
CA LYS A 44 16.62 9.35 -4.52
C LYS A 44 16.26 9.32 -3.03
N TYR A 45 15.05 9.74 -2.67
CA TYR A 45 14.55 9.77 -1.29
C TYR A 45 13.63 8.60 -0.95
N ASN A 46 13.22 7.81 -1.95
CA ASN A 46 12.14 6.84 -1.79
C ASN A 46 12.39 5.84 -0.67
N ASP A 47 13.58 5.25 -0.59
CA ASP A 47 13.90 4.24 0.42
C ASP A 47 13.88 4.81 1.84
N ASP A 48 14.40 6.01 2.03
CA ASP A 48 14.40 6.68 3.33
C ASP A 48 12.99 7.12 3.74
N LEU A 49 12.15 7.54 2.79
CA LEU A 49 10.72 7.81 3.01
C LEU A 49 9.95 6.54 3.38
N LEU A 50 10.22 5.41 2.71
CA LEU A 50 9.56 4.12 2.98
C LEU A 50 9.99 3.51 4.32
N LEU A 51 11.15 3.87 4.83
CA LEU A 51 11.66 3.45 6.14
C LEU A 51 11.37 4.47 7.26
N GLY A 52 10.73 5.60 6.93
CA GLY A 52 10.43 6.66 7.89
C GLY A 52 11.65 7.40 8.42
N LYS A 53 12.80 7.33 7.76
CA LYS A 53 14.03 8.04 8.14
C LYS A 53 13.93 9.54 7.84
N VAL A 54 13.16 9.89 6.82
CA VAL A 54 12.84 11.26 6.44
C VAL A 54 11.36 11.40 6.13
N THR A 55 10.85 12.65 6.20
CA THR A 55 9.48 12.99 5.78
C THR A 55 9.50 13.76 4.47
N HIS A 56 8.37 13.80 3.78
CA HIS A 56 8.25 14.63 2.57
C HIS A 56 8.54 16.12 2.86
N GLU A 57 8.09 16.65 4.00
CA GLU A 57 8.35 18.04 4.38
C GLU A 57 9.85 18.33 4.51
N GLN A 58 10.62 17.39 5.08
CA GLN A 58 12.07 17.54 5.24
C GLN A 58 12.82 17.55 3.90
N ILE A 59 12.37 16.77 2.92
CA ILE A 59 13.04 16.67 1.62
C ILE A 59 12.53 17.67 0.59
N TRP A 60 11.35 18.28 0.80
CA TRP A 60 10.60 18.99 -0.24
C TRP A 60 11.39 20.15 -0.86
N ASN A 61 11.98 20.98 -0.02
CA ASN A 61 12.75 22.13 -0.51
C ASN A 61 13.96 21.70 -1.36
N GLN A 62 14.64 20.61 -0.95
CA GLN A 62 15.79 20.10 -1.72
C GLN A 62 15.32 19.46 -3.02
N LEU A 63 14.21 18.72 -3.01
CA LEU A 63 13.60 18.15 -4.22
C LEU A 63 13.23 19.26 -5.22
N CYS A 64 12.61 20.34 -4.76
CA CYS A 64 12.28 21.51 -5.59
C CYS A 64 13.53 22.14 -6.23
N LYS A 65 14.62 22.29 -5.45
CA LYS A 65 15.91 22.77 -5.98
C LYS A 65 16.46 21.84 -7.06
N ASN A 66 16.42 20.52 -6.82
CA ASN A 66 16.95 19.55 -7.76
C ASN A 66 16.22 19.55 -9.10
N VAL A 67 14.90 19.80 -9.11
CA VAL A 67 14.11 19.94 -10.35
C VAL A 67 14.07 21.36 -10.88
N ASN A 68 14.82 22.28 -10.26
CA ASN A 68 14.89 23.70 -10.60
C ASN A 68 13.50 24.37 -10.72
N LYS A 69 12.57 24.00 -9.84
CA LYS A 69 11.21 24.54 -9.82
C LYS A 69 10.66 24.65 -8.41
N ASN A 70 10.08 25.80 -8.08
CA ASN A 70 9.37 26.00 -6.82
C ASN A 70 7.97 25.38 -6.91
N ILE A 71 7.80 24.20 -6.33
CA ILE A 71 6.55 23.45 -6.32
C ILE A 71 5.93 23.54 -4.92
N SER A 72 4.70 24.06 -4.84
CA SER A 72 3.99 24.07 -3.55
C SER A 72 3.78 22.63 -3.06
N ILE A 73 4.11 22.38 -1.80
CA ILE A 73 3.88 21.06 -1.15
C ILE A 73 2.39 20.66 -1.13
N LYS A 74 1.50 21.62 -1.35
CA LYS A 74 0.07 21.35 -1.51
C LYS A 74 -0.21 20.32 -2.62
N TYR A 75 0.54 20.35 -3.73
CA TYR A 75 0.38 19.36 -4.80
C TYR A 75 0.70 17.94 -4.36
N LEU A 76 1.62 17.76 -3.40
CA LEU A 76 1.87 16.46 -2.79
C LEU A 76 0.63 15.96 -2.03
N PHE A 77 0.09 16.77 -1.12
CA PHE A 77 -1.09 16.38 -0.35
C PHE A 77 -2.33 16.20 -1.22
N ASP A 78 -2.49 17.03 -2.25
CA ASP A 78 -3.55 16.85 -3.24
C ASP A 78 -3.38 15.52 -4.02
N SER A 79 -2.14 15.07 -4.28
CA SER A 79 -1.89 13.77 -4.93
C SER A 79 -2.38 12.59 -4.08
N PHE A 80 -2.31 12.68 -2.76
CA PHE A 80 -2.80 11.64 -1.86
C PHE A 80 -4.32 11.50 -1.94
N LYS A 81 -5.04 12.63 -1.94
CA LYS A 81 -6.51 12.68 -2.05
C LYS A 81 -7.01 12.21 -3.41
N ASN A 82 -6.22 12.45 -4.46
CA ASN A 82 -6.56 12.06 -5.82
C ASN A 82 -6.00 10.68 -6.22
N THR A 83 -5.59 9.85 -5.24
CA THR A 83 -5.18 8.47 -5.52
C THR A 83 -6.36 7.68 -6.10
N PRO A 84 -6.24 7.07 -7.30
CA PRO A 84 -7.35 6.34 -7.91
C PRO A 84 -7.61 5.02 -7.17
N MET A 85 -8.73 4.95 -6.46
CA MET A 85 -9.09 3.78 -5.64
C MET A 85 -9.76 2.68 -6.47
N ASN A 86 -9.45 1.43 -6.15
CA ASN A 86 -10.12 0.25 -6.70
C ASN A 86 -11.42 -0.03 -5.93
N LEU A 87 -12.50 0.61 -6.32
CA LEU A 87 -13.78 0.52 -5.61
C LEU A 87 -14.31 -0.92 -5.51
N LYS A 88 -14.06 -1.77 -6.53
CA LYS A 88 -14.46 -3.19 -6.50
C LYS A 88 -13.68 -3.97 -5.44
N MET A 89 -12.40 -3.66 -5.25
CA MET A 89 -11.59 -4.26 -4.20
C MET A 89 -12.06 -3.80 -2.81
N ILE A 90 -12.37 -2.52 -2.65
CA ILE A 90 -12.91 -1.98 -1.39
C ILE A 90 -14.22 -2.69 -1.01
N GLU A 91 -15.13 -2.91 -1.96
CA GLU A 91 -16.35 -3.65 -1.71
C GLU A 91 -16.08 -5.13 -1.34
N LEU A 92 -15.06 -5.74 -1.94
CA LEU A 92 -14.62 -7.09 -1.56
C LEU A 92 -14.10 -7.13 -0.12
N VAL A 93 -13.24 -6.16 0.26
CA VAL A 93 -12.75 -6.04 1.65
C VAL A 93 -13.90 -5.91 2.65
N LYS A 94 -14.90 -5.07 2.36
CA LYS A 94 -16.09 -4.91 3.21
C LYS A 94 -16.85 -6.23 3.41
N LYS A 95 -16.97 -7.05 2.37
CA LYS A 95 -17.62 -8.36 2.46
C LYS A 95 -16.80 -9.33 3.32
N ILE A 96 -15.49 -9.40 3.09
CA ILE A 96 -14.57 -10.28 3.84
C ILE A 96 -14.57 -9.92 5.33
N LYS A 97 -14.55 -8.63 5.65
CA LYS A 97 -14.53 -8.12 7.04
C LYS A 97 -15.74 -8.57 7.88
N LYS A 98 -16.83 -9.00 7.28
CA LYS A 98 -18.00 -9.51 8.02
C LYS A 98 -17.70 -10.83 8.75
N ASN A 99 -16.79 -11.63 8.24
CA ASN A 99 -16.51 -12.99 8.73
C ASN A 99 -15.04 -13.23 9.07
N ASN A 100 -14.12 -12.39 8.60
CA ASN A 100 -12.68 -12.52 8.78
C ASN A 100 -12.07 -11.20 9.28
N LYS A 101 -10.98 -11.29 10.02
CA LYS A 101 -10.12 -10.13 10.28
C LYS A 101 -9.52 -9.63 8.97
N THR A 102 -9.34 -8.33 8.85
CA THR A 102 -8.71 -7.70 7.68
C THR A 102 -7.50 -6.89 8.09
N GLY A 103 -6.41 -6.99 7.34
CA GLY A 103 -5.20 -6.23 7.57
C GLY A 103 -4.68 -5.56 6.30
N LEU A 104 -4.06 -4.41 6.47
CA LEU A 104 -3.33 -3.71 5.43
C LEU A 104 -1.84 -3.77 5.73
N ILE A 105 -1.02 -4.25 4.78
CA ILE A 105 0.45 -4.27 4.88
C ILE A 105 1.00 -3.53 3.67
N THR A 106 1.66 -2.40 3.88
CA THR A 106 2.11 -1.58 2.76
C THR A 106 3.52 -1.00 2.95
N ASP A 107 4.33 -1.11 1.90
CA ASP A 107 5.57 -0.33 1.79
C ASP A 107 5.21 1.08 1.33
N ASN A 108 5.00 1.99 2.28
CA ASN A 108 4.48 3.31 2.00
C ASN A 108 4.97 4.38 2.98
N LYS A 109 4.73 5.63 2.60
CA LYS A 109 5.05 6.82 3.38
C LYS A 109 3.95 7.06 4.42
N LYS A 110 4.38 7.46 5.62
CA LYS A 110 3.46 7.67 6.74
C LYS A 110 2.35 8.67 6.41
N ASP A 111 2.71 9.86 5.96
CA ASP A 111 1.79 10.95 5.66
C ASP A 111 0.76 10.59 4.58
N ARG A 112 1.17 9.80 3.57
CA ARG A 112 0.26 9.33 2.53
C ARG A 112 -0.78 8.36 3.07
N ILE A 113 -0.39 7.44 3.93
CA ILE A 113 -1.35 6.49 4.52
C ILE A 113 -2.19 7.16 5.60
N ASP A 114 -1.66 8.13 6.35
CA ASP A 114 -2.46 8.91 7.29
C ASP A 114 -3.57 9.71 6.56
N ALA A 115 -3.25 10.32 5.42
CA ALA A 115 -4.26 10.93 4.55
C ALA A 115 -5.29 9.89 4.08
N ALA A 116 -4.85 8.72 3.62
CA ALA A 116 -5.74 7.65 3.16
C ALA A 116 -6.63 7.08 4.29
N LYS A 117 -6.13 6.98 5.52
CA LYS A 117 -6.93 6.60 6.70
C LYS A 117 -8.13 7.54 6.89
N THR A 118 -7.95 8.83 6.60
CA THR A 118 -8.99 9.86 6.72
C THR A 118 -9.87 9.92 5.47
N ASP A 119 -9.26 10.11 4.30
CA ASP A 119 -9.98 10.41 3.05
C ASP A 119 -10.74 9.20 2.50
N PHE A 120 -10.24 7.98 2.74
CA PHE A 120 -10.84 6.72 2.27
C PHE A 120 -11.33 5.82 3.40
N GLU A 121 -11.39 6.33 4.61
CA GLU A 121 -11.89 5.63 5.81
C GLU A 121 -11.25 4.23 6.03
N LEU A 122 -9.94 4.09 5.74
CA LEU A 122 -9.26 2.79 5.81
C LEU A 122 -9.35 2.15 7.20
N SER A 123 -9.42 2.96 8.27
CA SER A 123 -9.59 2.47 9.64
C SER A 123 -10.91 1.73 9.87
N LYS A 124 -11.94 1.98 9.02
CA LYS A 124 -13.20 1.22 9.05
C LYS A 124 -13.09 -0.10 8.28
N LEU A 125 -12.15 -0.20 7.34
CA LEU A 125 -11.97 -1.38 6.50
C LEU A 125 -11.03 -2.40 7.11
N PHE A 126 -10.04 -1.97 7.90
CA PHE A 126 -8.97 -2.83 8.40
C PHE A 126 -8.90 -2.84 9.92
N ASP A 127 -8.66 -4.02 10.48
CA ASP A 127 -8.45 -4.24 11.92
C ASP A 127 -7.01 -3.94 12.33
N ALA A 128 -6.07 -4.01 11.37
CA ALA A 128 -4.68 -3.60 11.53
C ALA A 128 -4.16 -2.93 10.24
N ILE A 129 -3.37 -1.87 10.38
CA ILE A 129 -2.73 -1.14 9.26
C ILE A 129 -1.25 -1.00 9.54
N LEU A 130 -0.42 -1.77 8.84
CA LEU A 130 1.03 -1.84 9.01
C LEU A 130 1.72 -1.09 7.86
N VAL A 131 2.38 0.00 8.19
CA VAL A 131 3.06 0.88 7.23
C VAL A 131 4.56 0.81 7.44
N SER A 132 5.31 0.52 6.39
CA SER A 132 6.76 0.35 6.47
C SER A 132 7.46 1.55 7.12
N ALA A 133 7.04 2.79 6.80
CA ALA A 133 7.60 4.01 7.37
C ALA A 133 7.33 4.16 8.89
N GLU A 134 6.22 3.62 9.41
CA GLU A 134 5.91 3.64 10.84
C GLU A 134 6.67 2.55 11.61
N ILE A 135 6.97 1.45 10.93
CA ILE A 135 7.60 0.27 11.52
C ILE A 135 9.13 0.32 11.40
N GLY A 136 9.66 1.08 10.42
CA GLY A 136 11.07 1.07 10.03
C GLY A 136 11.47 -0.24 9.33
N SER A 137 10.50 -0.95 8.69
CA SER A 137 10.73 -2.25 8.07
C SER A 137 9.78 -2.49 6.92
N GLN A 138 10.33 -2.85 5.76
CA GLN A 138 9.59 -3.15 4.54
C GLN A 138 9.16 -4.62 4.44
N LYS A 139 8.28 -4.94 3.49
CA LYS A 139 7.79 -6.30 3.17
C LYS A 139 8.90 -7.29 2.77
N SER A 140 10.08 -6.81 2.44
CA SER A 140 11.29 -7.63 2.23
C SER A 140 11.89 -8.20 3.53
N LYS A 141 11.33 -7.88 4.69
CA LYS A 141 11.76 -8.32 6.02
C LYS A 141 10.59 -8.93 6.80
N GLU A 142 10.92 -9.85 7.72
CA GLU A 142 9.91 -10.56 8.52
C GLU A 142 9.20 -9.67 9.54
N ASN A 143 9.85 -8.59 10.00
CA ASN A 143 9.37 -7.77 11.11
C ASN A 143 7.96 -7.19 10.88
N ILE A 144 7.64 -6.75 9.66
CA ILE A 144 6.32 -6.21 9.35
C ILE A 144 5.22 -7.28 9.48
N TYR A 145 5.49 -8.52 9.05
CA TYR A 145 4.56 -9.64 9.16
C TYR A 145 4.41 -10.11 10.61
N ASN A 146 5.53 -10.15 11.39
CA ASN A 146 5.51 -10.48 12.81
C ASN A 146 4.60 -9.51 13.59
N LYS A 147 4.71 -8.21 13.31
CA LYS A 147 3.85 -7.19 13.91
C LYS A 147 2.39 -7.38 13.48
N THR A 148 2.16 -7.69 12.19
CA THR A 148 0.79 -7.90 11.66
C THR A 148 0.06 -9.03 12.38
N VAL A 149 0.67 -10.22 12.46
CA VAL A 149 0.00 -11.37 13.10
C VAL A 149 -0.22 -11.14 14.60
N LYS A 150 0.74 -10.46 15.26
CA LYS A 150 0.60 -10.07 16.67
C LYS A 150 -0.57 -9.11 16.88
N GLU A 151 -0.68 -8.06 16.07
CA GLU A 151 -1.74 -7.04 16.17
C GLU A 151 -3.11 -7.64 15.88
N LEU A 152 -3.20 -8.53 14.90
CA LEU A 152 -4.43 -9.23 14.57
C LEU A 152 -4.75 -10.40 15.53
N GLY A 153 -3.82 -10.84 16.38
CA GLY A 153 -4.02 -11.99 17.27
C GLY A 153 -4.29 -13.29 16.49
N VAL A 154 -3.49 -13.54 15.45
CA VAL A 154 -3.53 -14.74 14.59
C VAL A 154 -2.13 -15.32 14.41
N VAL A 155 -2.03 -16.51 13.83
CA VAL A 155 -0.76 -17.13 13.42
C VAL A 155 -0.63 -17.13 11.89
N TYR A 156 0.56 -17.36 11.37
CA TYR A 156 0.86 -17.24 9.95
C TYR A 156 -0.01 -18.13 9.05
N ASP A 157 -0.23 -19.40 9.42
CA ASP A 157 -1.03 -20.36 8.65
C ASP A 157 -2.54 -20.06 8.66
N GLU A 158 -2.97 -19.12 9.50
CA GLU A 158 -4.33 -18.57 9.54
C GLU A 158 -4.50 -17.32 8.64
N CYS A 159 -3.45 -16.91 7.94
CA CYS A 159 -3.45 -15.70 7.11
C CYS A 159 -3.35 -16.03 5.62
N VAL A 160 -4.00 -15.19 4.80
CA VAL A 160 -3.72 -15.07 3.36
C VAL A 160 -3.33 -13.63 3.05
N PHE A 161 -2.23 -13.45 2.30
CA PHE A 161 -1.75 -12.14 1.89
C PHE A 161 -1.87 -11.95 0.37
N ILE A 162 -2.45 -10.83 -0.04
CA ILE A 162 -2.73 -10.45 -1.43
C ILE A 162 -1.86 -9.25 -1.79
N ASP A 163 -1.01 -9.40 -2.80
CA ASP A 163 -0.08 -8.36 -3.26
C ASP A 163 0.06 -8.41 -4.80
N ASN A 164 0.33 -7.25 -5.41
CA ASN A 164 0.54 -7.13 -6.85
C ASN A 164 2.01 -7.32 -7.29
N GLN A 165 2.91 -7.63 -6.36
CA GLN A 165 4.32 -7.90 -6.62
C GLN A 165 4.71 -9.27 -6.07
N GLU A 166 5.15 -10.18 -6.95
CA GLU A 166 5.55 -11.54 -6.58
C GLU A 166 6.67 -11.56 -5.53
N SER A 167 7.62 -10.62 -5.61
CA SER A 167 8.71 -10.50 -4.64
C SER A 167 8.23 -10.29 -3.21
N ASN A 168 7.08 -9.61 -3.03
CA ASN A 168 6.50 -9.36 -1.71
C ASN A 168 5.79 -10.59 -1.12
N LEU A 169 5.54 -11.61 -1.94
CA LEU A 169 4.89 -12.86 -1.52
C LEU A 169 5.90 -13.91 -1.00
N ILE A 170 7.21 -13.71 -1.24
CA ILE A 170 8.26 -14.68 -0.88
C ILE A 170 8.35 -14.84 0.65
N ILE A 171 8.49 -13.73 1.38
CA ILE A 171 8.66 -13.76 2.84
C ILE A 171 7.41 -14.31 3.55
N PRO A 172 6.18 -13.81 3.31
CA PRO A 172 5.00 -14.33 3.98
C PRO A 172 4.75 -15.81 3.64
N ASN A 173 5.02 -16.26 2.42
CA ASN A 173 4.93 -17.68 2.06
C ASN A 173 5.92 -18.53 2.88
N ARG A 174 7.18 -18.09 3.00
CA ARG A 174 8.20 -18.76 3.82
C ARG A 174 7.81 -18.83 5.29
N LEU A 175 7.11 -17.83 5.81
CA LEU A 175 6.59 -17.80 7.18
C LEU A 175 5.36 -18.70 7.38
N GLY A 176 4.77 -19.25 6.31
CA GLY A 176 3.62 -20.16 6.36
C GLY A 176 2.27 -19.51 6.03
N MET A 177 2.25 -18.24 5.64
CA MET A 177 1.02 -17.60 5.13
C MET A 177 0.65 -18.18 3.76
N LYS A 178 -0.64 -18.26 3.48
CA LYS A 178 -1.10 -18.39 2.09
C LYS A 178 -0.86 -17.07 1.37
N THR A 179 -0.54 -17.11 0.08
CA THR A 179 -0.28 -15.92 -0.72
C THR A 179 -1.03 -15.97 -2.02
N ILE A 180 -1.55 -14.82 -2.47
CA ILE A 180 -2.24 -14.67 -3.76
C ILE A 180 -1.62 -13.50 -4.50
N PHE A 181 -1.09 -13.76 -5.70
CA PHE A 181 -0.66 -12.70 -6.61
C PHE A 181 -1.87 -12.06 -7.29
N TYR A 182 -2.00 -10.75 -7.15
CA TYR A 182 -3.06 -9.98 -7.78
C TYR A 182 -2.52 -9.15 -8.94
N ASN A 183 -2.84 -9.53 -10.17
CA ASN A 183 -2.42 -8.76 -11.34
C ASN A 183 -3.23 -7.45 -11.43
N HIS A 184 -2.63 -6.35 -11.01
CA HIS A 184 -3.26 -5.02 -10.99
C HIS A 184 -3.66 -4.52 -12.40
N LYS A 185 -2.98 -4.97 -13.47
CA LYS A 185 -3.30 -4.59 -14.85
C LYS A 185 -4.57 -5.26 -15.34
N GLU A 186 -4.76 -6.54 -15.01
CA GLU A 186 -5.98 -7.28 -15.33
C GLU A 186 -7.15 -6.85 -14.44
N ASN A 187 -6.86 -6.46 -13.21
CA ASN A 187 -7.84 -6.07 -12.18
C ASN A 187 -9.02 -7.06 -12.08
N ASN A 188 -8.70 -8.35 -12.07
CA ASN A 188 -9.69 -9.42 -12.15
C ASN A 188 -10.18 -9.85 -10.75
N ILE A 189 -11.13 -9.10 -10.22
CA ILE A 189 -11.75 -9.39 -8.90
C ILE A 189 -12.45 -10.75 -8.88
N LYS A 190 -13.06 -11.19 -10.00
CA LYS A 190 -13.76 -12.49 -10.03
C LYS A 190 -12.79 -13.65 -9.80
N ARG A 191 -11.61 -13.60 -10.40
CA ARG A 191 -10.53 -14.59 -10.18
C ARG A 191 -10.11 -14.60 -8.72
N LEU A 192 -9.84 -13.44 -8.15
CA LEU A 192 -9.46 -13.31 -6.73
C LEU A 192 -10.53 -13.91 -5.80
N VAL A 193 -11.82 -13.61 -6.05
CA VAL A 193 -12.93 -14.20 -5.27
C VAL A 193 -12.95 -15.73 -5.37
N THR A 194 -12.68 -16.29 -6.55
CA THR A 194 -12.59 -17.75 -6.72
C THR A 194 -11.44 -18.34 -5.89
N GLU A 195 -10.26 -17.73 -5.95
CA GLU A 195 -9.08 -18.17 -5.17
C GLU A 195 -9.34 -18.08 -3.65
N LEU A 196 -9.98 -17.01 -3.17
CA LEU A 196 -10.35 -16.86 -1.77
C LEU A 196 -11.39 -17.90 -1.32
N LYS A 197 -12.37 -18.23 -2.15
CA LYS A 197 -13.35 -19.30 -1.86
C LYS A 197 -12.71 -20.68 -1.76
N LEU A 198 -11.67 -20.97 -2.54
CA LEU A 198 -10.91 -22.22 -2.42
C LEU A 198 -10.16 -22.32 -1.06
N LEU A 199 -9.90 -21.19 -0.41
CA LEU A 199 -9.37 -21.13 0.96
C LEU A 199 -10.47 -21.12 2.04
N ASN A 200 -11.72 -21.41 1.68
CA ASN A 200 -12.91 -21.42 2.54
C ASN A 200 -13.22 -20.04 3.17
N ILE A 201 -12.92 -18.95 2.46
CA ILE A 201 -13.30 -17.59 2.90
C ILE A 201 -14.70 -17.29 2.36
N ASN A 202 -15.63 -16.97 3.26
CA ASN A 202 -17.02 -16.62 2.92
C ASN A 202 -17.10 -15.16 2.44
N ILE A 203 -17.57 -14.98 1.18
CA ILE A 203 -17.65 -13.67 0.49
C ILE A 203 -19.03 -13.46 -0.09
#